data_7948bfa5d034b23d3ddfedf9d02ed85c
#
_entry.id   7948bfa5d034b23d3ddfedf9d02ed85c
#
_cell.length_a   1.000
_cell.length_b   1.000
_cell.length_c   1.000
_cell.angle_alpha   90.00
_cell.angle_beta   90.00
_cell.angle_gamma   90.00
#
_symmetry.space_group_name_H-M   'P 1'
#
loop_
_entity.id
_entity.type
_entity.pdbx_description
1 polymer ?
#
loop_
_entity_poly.entity_id
_entity_poly.type
_entity_poly.pdbx_seq_one_letter_code
_entity_poly.pdbx_strand_id
1 'polypeptide(L)'
;MALFHRFIWRRNAAIVCLAVLAIALYWSIPRKADLRTFDPARMAVLETAMWRDYYDKRYANLFFNLYLSSRDEFGFSPLDSLKIALAAANAARTFQPTRSRDEANAALPALVTYYGLLARAAPARFDVDQAARLELDWWQARREDVPPEVYGKTIAATSAMLYGKSDELMLQSGVERAQAMAFRDQHRGDITDADWSAIELRLFEAYSKLRRSVYPPS
;
A
#
# COMPACT_ATOMS: atom_id res chain seq x y z
N MET A 1 -19.59 -54.41 -7.94
CA MET A 1 -18.58 -53.59 -7.26
C MET A 1 -18.04 -52.44 -8.10
N ALA A 2 -17.71 -52.62 -9.38
CA ALA A 2 -17.14 -51.55 -10.22
C ALA A 2 -18.05 -50.30 -10.44
N LEU A 3 -19.35 -50.46 -10.57
CA LEU A 3 -20.31 -49.33 -10.76
C LEU A 3 -20.43 -48.45 -9.52
N PHE A 4 -20.39 -49.01 -8.32
CA PHE A 4 -20.46 -48.28 -7.06
C PHE A 4 -19.19 -47.45 -6.83
N HIS A 5 -18.02 -47.97 -7.19
CA HIS A 5 -16.75 -47.24 -7.12
C HIS A 5 -16.70 -46.05 -8.09
N ARG A 6 -17.19 -46.23 -9.32
CA ARG A 6 -17.28 -45.16 -10.32
C ARG A 6 -18.26 -44.03 -9.89
N PHE A 7 -19.33 -44.38 -9.21
CA PHE A 7 -20.29 -43.39 -8.70
C PHE A 7 -19.70 -42.55 -7.55
N ILE A 8 -19.03 -43.20 -6.60
CA ILE A 8 -18.36 -42.50 -5.48
C ILE A 8 -17.25 -41.60 -6.01
N TRP A 9 -16.44 -42.06 -6.95
CA TRP A 9 -15.36 -41.29 -7.53
C TRP A 9 -15.86 -40.07 -8.27
N ARG A 10 -16.93 -40.19 -9.07
CA ARG A 10 -17.58 -39.05 -9.76
C ARG A 10 -18.16 -38.03 -8.81
N ARG A 11 -18.81 -38.47 -7.73
CA ARG A 11 -19.32 -37.60 -6.68
C ARG A 11 -18.21 -36.82 -5.98
N ASN A 12 -17.12 -37.47 -5.62
CA ASN A 12 -16.00 -36.83 -4.96
C ASN A 12 -15.28 -35.86 -5.92
N ALA A 13 -15.12 -36.20 -7.19
CA ALA A 13 -14.59 -35.30 -8.20
C ALA A 13 -15.47 -34.03 -8.37
N ALA A 14 -16.79 -34.19 -8.40
CA ALA A 14 -17.71 -33.05 -8.48
C ALA A 14 -17.62 -32.13 -7.25
N ILE A 15 -17.50 -32.70 -6.05
CA ILE A 15 -17.30 -31.93 -4.80
C ILE A 15 -15.99 -31.15 -4.86
N VAL A 16 -14.89 -31.78 -5.29
CA VAL A 16 -13.59 -31.11 -5.44
C VAL A 16 -13.68 -29.97 -6.48
N CYS A 17 -14.30 -30.21 -7.63
CA CYS A 17 -14.49 -29.18 -8.65
C CYS A 17 -15.31 -28.00 -8.13
N LEU A 18 -16.40 -28.25 -7.38
CA LEU A 18 -17.21 -27.20 -6.76
C LEU A 18 -16.41 -26.41 -5.71
N ALA A 19 -15.63 -27.09 -4.90
CA ALA A 19 -14.76 -26.44 -3.92
C ALA A 19 -13.71 -25.55 -4.59
N VAL A 20 -13.04 -26.04 -5.63
CA VAL A 20 -12.06 -25.29 -6.43
C VAL A 20 -12.73 -24.07 -7.08
N LEU A 21 -13.92 -24.25 -7.67
CA LEU A 21 -14.68 -23.16 -8.26
C LEU A 21 -15.07 -22.10 -7.20
N ALA A 22 -15.55 -22.53 -6.04
CA ALA A 22 -15.89 -21.63 -4.95
C ALA A 22 -14.67 -20.83 -4.45
N ILE A 23 -13.53 -21.48 -4.32
CA ILE A 23 -12.25 -20.84 -3.98
C ILE A 23 -11.86 -19.84 -5.07
N ALA A 24 -11.90 -20.23 -6.34
CA ALA A 24 -11.57 -19.35 -7.46
C ALA A 24 -12.49 -18.14 -7.52
N LEU A 25 -13.79 -18.31 -7.31
CA LEU A 25 -14.77 -17.24 -7.21
C LEU A 25 -14.47 -16.33 -6.01
N TYR A 26 -14.22 -16.89 -4.83
CA TYR A 26 -13.87 -16.11 -3.63
C TYR A 26 -12.65 -15.21 -3.86
N TRP A 27 -11.63 -15.72 -4.57
CA TRP A 27 -10.41 -14.98 -4.88
C TRP A 27 -10.58 -13.94 -5.97
N SER A 28 -11.50 -14.16 -6.91
CA SER A 28 -11.62 -13.35 -8.14
C SER A 28 -12.80 -12.38 -8.12
N ILE A 29 -13.83 -12.59 -7.26
CA ILE A 29 -14.99 -11.69 -7.24
C ILE A 29 -14.56 -10.30 -6.80
N PRO A 30 -14.78 -9.24 -7.62
CA PRO A 30 -14.54 -7.87 -7.24
C PRO A 30 -15.33 -7.51 -5.98
N ARG A 31 -14.70 -6.84 -5.05
CA ARG A 31 -15.36 -6.31 -3.85
C ARG A 31 -15.52 -4.80 -4.01
N LYS A 32 -16.43 -4.22 -3.26
CA LYS A 32 -16.56 -2.76 -3.16
C LYS A 32 -15.39 -2.26 -2.31
N ALA A 33 -14.24 -2.06 -2.93
CA ALA A 33 -13.10 -1.43 -2.28
C ALA A 33 -13.33 0.08 -2.22
N ASP A 34 -12.98 0.70 -1.11
CA ASP A 34 -12.99 2.16 -0.97
C ASP A 34 -11.71 2.59 -0.25
N LEU A 35 -10.87 3.36 -0.92
CA LEU A 35 -9.63 3.88 -0.36
C LEU A 35 -9.84 4.80 0.86
N ARG A 36 -11.08 5.22 1.11
CA ARG A 36 -11.45 6.10 2.23
C ARG A 36 -11.84 5.38 3.50
N THR A 37 -11.99 4.04 3.48
CA THR A 37 -12.54 3.29 4.62
C THR A 37 -11.51 2.81 5.63
N PHE A 38 -10.23 3.07 5.44
CA PHE A 38 -9.16 2.62 6.32
C PHE A 38 -9.31 3.09 7.77
N ASP A 39 -8.82 2.29 8.71
CA ASP A 39 -8.64 2.67 10.11
C ASP A 39 -7.26 3.33 10.31
N PRO A 40 -7.19 4.58 10.81
CA PRO A 40 -5.92 5.29 10.99
C PRO A 40 -4.94 4.57 11.90
N ALA A 41 -5.40 3.98 13.01
CA ALA A 41 -4.53 3.28 13.94
C ALA A 41 -3.97 2.00 13.31
N ARG A 42 -4.82 1.24 12.62
CA ARG A 42 -4.40 0.04 11.91
C ARG A 42 -3.42 0.33 10.79
N MET A 43 -3.67 1.41 10.00
CA MET A 43 -2.73 1.84 8.95
C MET A 43 -1.38 2.26 9.52
N ALA A 44 -1.35 2.97 10.65
CA ALA A 44 -0.10 3.35 11.31
C ALA A 44 0.72 2.13 11.74
N VAL A 45 0.08 1.14 12.38
CA VAL A 45 0.71 -0.13 12.76
C VAL A 45 1.28 -0.86 11.53
N LEU A 46 0.48 -1.00 10.47
CA LEU A 46 0.90 -1.70 9.25
C LEU A 46 2.05 -0.98 8.54
N GLU A 47 1.99 0.35 8.41
CA GLU A 47 3.06 1.10 7.75
C GLU A 47 4.35 1.10 8.57
N THR A 48 4.28 1.23 9.91
CA THR A 48 5.44 1.10 10.79
C THR A 48 6.08 -0.28 10.64
N ALA A 49 5.27 -1.34 10.64
CA ALA A 49 5.76 -2.70 10.41
C ALA A 49 6.40 -2.85 9.03
N MET A 50 5.78 -2.29 7.97
CA MET A 50 6.33 -2.32 6.61
C MET A 50 7.69 -1.60 6.53
N TRP A 51 7.85 -0.45 7.19
CA TRP A 51 9.15 0.23 7.21
C TRP A 51 10.18 -0.58 7.96
N ARG A 52 9.86 -1.08 9.14
CA ARG A 52 10.75 -1.94 9.93
C ARG A 52 11.19 -3.17 9.13
N ASP A 53 10.25 -3.87 8.51
CA ASP A 53 10.54 -5.04 7.69
C ASP A 53 11.39 -4.72 6.44
N TYR A 54 11.17 -3.57 5.81
CA TYR A 54 11.97 -3.11 4.68
C TYR A 54 13.44 -2.88 5.05
N TYR A 55 13.69 -2.18 6.16
CA TYR A 55 15.06 -1.88 6.61
C TYR A 55 15.77 -3.09 7.19
N ASP A 56 15.04 -3.97 7.87
CA ASP A 56 15.56 -5.23 8.39
C ASP A 56 15.65 -6.34 7.31
N LYS A 57 15.27 -6.01 6.05
CA LYS A 57 15.27 -6.93 4.91
C LYS A 57 14.37 -8.18 5.10
N ARG A 58 13.34 -8.06 5.94
CA ARG A 58 12.32 -9.10 6.15
C ARG A 58 11.24 -9.03 5.07
N TYR A 59 11.62 -9.26 3.81
CA TYR A 59 10.77 -9.01 2.65
C TYR A 59 9.48 -9.84 2.61
N ALA A 60 9.45 -11.03 3.20
CA ALA A 60 8.23 -11.83 3.30
C ALA A 60 7.18 -11.15 4.20
N ASN A 61 7.60 -10.60 5.34
CA ASN A 61 6.73 -9.87 6.26
C ASN A 61 6.27 -8.54 5.62
N LEU A 62 7.19 -7.81 4.99
CA LEU A 62 6.85 -6.60 4.22
C LEU A 62 5.75 -6.89 3.20
N PHE A 63 5.92 -7.93 2.39
CA PHE A 63 4.93 -8.35 1.41
C PHE A 63 3.57 -8.68 2.07
N PHE A 64 3.59 -9.42 3.17
CA PHE A 64 2.38 -9.78 3.89
C PHE A 64 1.66 -8.56 4.45
N ASN A 65 2.37 -7.58 5.02
CA ASN A 65 1.80 -6.33 5.51
C ASN A 65 1.23 -5.45 4.37
N LEU A 66 1.87 -5.41 3.21
CA LEU A 66 1.34 -4.79 1.99
C LEU A 66 0.04 -5.47 1.53
N TYR A 67 -0.02 -6.79 1.61
CA TYR A 67 -1.24 -7.55 1.31
C TYR A 67 -2.36 -7.23 2.30
N LEU A 68 -2.07 -7.24 3.61
CA LEU A 68 -3.05 -6.95 4.66
C LEU A 68 -3.60 -5.52 4.55
N SER A 69 -2.75 -4.52 4.30
CA SER A 69 -3.23 -3.14 4.13
C SER A 69 -4.21 -3.02 2.97
N SER A 70 -3.92 -3.66 1.84
CA SER A 70 -4.82 -3.68 0.69
C SER A 70 -6.11 -4.45 0.97
N ARG A 71 -6.00 -5.60 1.66
CA ARG A 71 -7.11 -6.53 1.89
C ARG A 71 -8.06 -6.06 2.97
N ASP A 72 -7.52 -5.65 4.11
CA ASP A 72 -8.29 -5.42 5.33
C ASP A 72 -8.70 -3.95 5.46
N GLU A 73 -7.82 -3.02 5.08
CA GLU A 73 -8.11 -1.59 5.22
C GLU A 73 -8.89 -1.02 4.04
N PHE A 74 -8.59 -1.46 2.82
CA PHE A 74 -9.26 -0.94 1.61
C PHE A 74 -10.31 -1.90 1.03
N GLY A 75 -10.43 -3.11 1.54
CA GLY A 75 -11.48 -4.06 1.14
C GLY A 75 -11.29 -4.65 -0.25
N PHE A 76 -10.09 -4.69 -0.81
CA PHE A 76 -9.84 -5.34 -2.10
C PHE A 76 -10.08 -6.85 -2.05
N SER A 77 -10.35 -7.47 -3.21
CA SER A 77 -10.39 -8.92 -3.31
C SER A 77 -9.04 -9.54 -2.93
N PRO A 78 -8.97 -10.80 -2.49
CA PRO A 78 -7.68 -11.44 -2.23
C PRO A 78 -6.72 -11.39 -3.42
N LEU A 79 -7.23 -11.58 -4.64
CA LEU A 79 -6.41 -11.55 -5.86
C LEU A 79 -5.92 -10.13 -6.18
N ASP A 80 -6.75 -9.10 -6.02
CA ASP A 80 -6.32 -7.73 -6.25
C ASP A 80 -5.31 -7.28 -5.19
N SER A 81 -5.54 -7.63 -3.92
CA SER A 81 -4.59 -7.37 -2.82
C SER A 81 -3.22 -8.01 -3.10
N LEU A 82 -3.22 -9.26 -3.59
CA LEU A 82 -1.99 -9.96 -3.99
C LEU A 82 -1.26 -9.22 -5.12
N LYS A 83 -1.99 -8.82 -6.17
CA LYS A 83 -1.41 -8.11 -7.33
C LYS A 83 -0.87 -6.73 -6.92
N ILE A 84 -1.62 -5.99 -6.09
CA ILE A 84 -1.22 -4.67 -5.58
C ILE A 84 0.04 -4.79 -4.73
N ALA A 85 0.09 -5.75 -3.79
CA ALA A 85 1.26 -5.99 -2.96
C ALA A 85 2.50 -6.38 -3.78
N LEU A 86 2.35 -7.23 -4.81
CA LEU A 86 3.43 -7.59 -5.72
C LEU A 86 3.94 -6.39 -6.52
N ALA A 87 3.05 -5.54 -7.02
CA ALA A 87 3.42 -4.35 -7.78
C ALA A 87 4.15 -3.33 -6.89
N ALA A 88 3.66 -3.08 -5.67
CA ALA A 88 4.31 -2.21 -4.69
C ALA A 88 5.71 -2.72 -4.31
N ALA A 89 5.82 -4.01 -3.98
CA ALA A 89 7.11 -4.64 -3.66
C ALA A 89 8.09 -4.58 -4.84
N ASN A 90 7.62 -4.77 -6.07
CA ASN A 90 8.45 -4.67 -7.27
C ASN A 90 8.93 -3.24 -7.50
N ALA A 91 8.08 -2.22 -7.31
CA ALA A 91 8.48 -0.82 -7.42
C ALA A 91 9.58 -0.48 -6.39
N ALA A 92 9.37 -0.83 -5.12
CA ALA A 92 10.35 -0.62 -4.06
C ALA A 92 11.68 -1.34 -4.34
N ARG A 93 11.63 -2.61 -4.77
CA ARG A 93 12.82 -3.40 -5.12
C ARG A 93 13.59 -2.79 -6.29
N THR A 94 12.89 -2.26 -7.29
CA THR A 94 13.52 -1.63 -8.46
C THR A 94 14.14 -0.28 -8.08
N PHE A 95 13.50 0.48 -7.21
CA PHE A 95 14.00 1.76 -6.74
C PHE A 95 15.22 1.62 -5.80
N GLN A 96 15.24 0.61 -4.94
CA GLN A 96 16.22 0.48 -3.86
C GLN A 96 17.70 0.59 -4.28
N PRO A 97 18.18 -0.06 -5.36
CA PRO A 97 19.58 0.00 -5.77
C PRO A 97 19.95 1.28 -6.51
N THR A 98 18.99 2.09 -6.94
CA THR A 98 19.23 3.28 -7.75
C THR A 98 19.89 4.40 -6.93
N ARG A 99 20.72 5.23 -7.56
CA ARG A 99 21.52 6.27 -6.89
C ARG A 99 21.31 7.66 -7.46
N SER A 100 20.60 7.78 -8.57
CA SER A 100 20.30 9.05 -9.24
C SER A 100 18.82 9.11 -9.65
N ARG A 101 18.34 10.30 -10.04
CA ARG A 101 17.00 10.49 -10.60
C ARG A 101 16.80 9.71 -11.89
N ASP A 102 17.81 9.69 -12.76
CA ASP A 102 17.74 8.96 -14.04
C ASP A 102 17.61 7.45 -13.81
N GLU A 103 18.42 6.89 -12.90
CA GLU A 103 18.32 5.48 -12.54
C GLU A 103 16.98 5.15 -11.90
N ALA A 104 16.44 6.05 -11.07
CA ALA A 104 15.17 5.85 -10.37
C ALA A 104 13.97 5.77 -11.32
N ASN A 105 14.07 6.35 -12.52
CA ASN A 105 13.04 6.21 -13.55
C ASN A 105 12.77 4.75 -13.93
N ALA A 106 13.71 3.83 -13.66
CA ALA A 106 13.49 2.39 -13.83
C ALA A 106 12.33 1.85 -12.95
N ALA A 107 11.99 2.51 -11.83
CA ALA A 107 10.86 2.13 -10.99
C ALA A 107 9.49 2.63 -11.50
N LEU A 108 9.47 3.61 -12.40
CA LEU A 108 8.23 4.23 -12.88
C LEU A 108 7.25 3.23 -13.52
N PRO A 109 7.65 2.28 -14.39
CA PRO A 109 6.72 1.29 -14.95
C PRO A 109 6.06 0.41 -13.88
N ALA A 110 6.78 0.08 -12.79
CA ALA A 110 6.22 -0.70 -11.68
C ALA A 110 5.23 0.14 -10.85
N LEU A 111 5.51 1.43 -10.64
CA LEU A 111 4.57 2.37 -10.01
C LEU A 111 3.31 2.60 -10.85
N VAL A 112 3.44 2.74 -12.18
CA VAL A 112 2.29 2.81 -13.10
C VAL A 112 1.45 1.54 -13.01
N THR A 113 2.09 0.38 -12.92
CA THR A 113 1.39 -0.90 -12.70
C THR A 113 0.64 -0.89 -11.37
N TYR A 114 1.28 -0.45 -10.28
CA TYR A 114 0.68 -0.36 -8.94
C TYR A 114 -0.55 0.56 -8.94
N TYR A 115 -0.41 1.79 -9.42
CA TYR A 115 -1.52 2.76 -9.46
C TYR A 115 -2.63 2.35 -10.42
N GLY A 116 -2.27 1.69 -11.54
CA GLY A 116 -3.24 1.10 -12.45
C GLY A 116 -4.06 -0.03 -11.84
N LEU A 117 -3.47 -0.83 -10.95
CA LEU A 117 -4.20 -1.84 -10.17
C LEU A 117 -5.15 -1.18 -9.15
N LEU A 118 -4.70 -0.15 -8.44
CA LEU A 118 -5.55 0.62 -7.53
C LEU A 118 -6.74 1.25 -8.25
N ALA A 119 -6.52 1.92 -9.39
CA ALA A 119 -7.57 2.56 -10.16
C ALA A 119 -8.62 1.58 -10.70
N ARG A 120 -8.22 0.34 -11.01
CA ARG A 120 -9.15 -0.71 -11.45
C ARG A 120 -9.94 -1.33 -10.31
N ALA A 121 -9.31 -1.52 -9.16
CA ALA A 121 -9.89 -2.21 -8.01
C ALA A 121 -10.74 -1.30 -7.12
N ALA A 122 -10.45 0.00 -7.08
CA ALA A 122 -11.21 1.01 -6.36
C ALA A 122 -12.07 1.85 -7.33
N PRO A 123 -13.24 2.35 -6.89
CA PRO A 123 -14.08 3.22 -7.73
C PRO A 123 -13.50 4.65 -7.86
N ALA A 124 -12.18 4.81 -7.81
CA ALA A 124 -11.48 6.09 -7.90
C ALA A 124 -11.02 6.33 -9.34
N ARG A 125 -11.30 7.53 -9.86
CA ARG A 125 -10.80 7.99 -11.16
C ARG A 125 -9.72 9.03 -10.92
N PHE A 126 -8.49 8.66 -11.25
CA PHE A 126 -7.33 9.55 -11.17
C PHE A 126 -6.36 9.25 -12.31
N ASP A 127 -5.47 10.20 -12.58
CA ASP A 127 -4.39 10.01 -13.54
C ASP A 127 -3.31 9.09 -12.95
N VAL A 128 -3.23 7.87 -13.51
CA VAL A 128 -2.32 6.81 -13.07
C VAL A 128 -0.86 7.20 -13.27
N ASP A 129 -0.53 7.80 -14.41
CA ASP A 129 0.83 8.20 -14.74
C ASP A 129 1.29 9.36 -13.84
N GLN A 130 0.41 10.32 -13.60
CA GLN A 130 0.70 11.43 -12.71
C GLN A 130 0.88 10.96 -11.25
N ALA A 131 0.01 10.06 -10.77
CA ALA A 131 0.14 9.49 -9.43
C ALA A 131 1.49 8.75 -9.26
N ALA A 132 1.87 7.94 -10.25
CA ALA A 132 3.15 7.23 -10.27
C ALA A 132 4.35 8.18 -10.28
N ARG A 133 4.29 9.28 -11.02
CA ARG A 133 5.35 10.31 -11.03
C ARG A 133 5.47 11.02 -9.68
N LEU A 134 4.37 11.43 -9.09
CA LEU A 134 4.35 12.07 -7.75
C LEU A 134 4.93 11.12 -6.69
N GLU A 135 4.60 9.83 -6.76
CA GLU A 135 5.18 8.82 -5.85
C GLU A 135 6.70 8.73 -6.01
N LEU A 136 7.19 8.63 -7.24
CA LEU A 136 8.62 8.58 -7.52
C LEU A 136 9.33 9.87 -7.11
N ASP A 137 8.71 11.02 -7.31
CA ASP A 137 9.28 12.34 -6.97
C ASP A 137 9.56 12.47 -5.48
N TRP A 138 8.61 12.06 -4.60
CA TRP A 138 8.87 12.15 -3.17
C TRP A 138 9.86 11.07 -2.68
N TRP A 139 9.92 9.90 -3.32
CA TRP A 139 10.96 8.91 -3.04
C TRP A 139 12.35 9.48 -3.31
N GLN A 140 12.50 10.20 -4.42
CA GLN A 140 13.76 10.86 -4.80
C GLN A 140 14.08 12.02 -3.87
N ALA A 141 13.12 12.91 -3.61
CA ALA A 141 13.31 14.07 -2.75
C ALA A 141 13.79 13.64 -1.34
N ARG A 142 13.20 12.58 -0.79
CA ARG A 142 13.66 12.00 0.48
C ARG A 142 15.09 11.47 0.40
N ARG A 143 15.47 10.80 -0.70
CA ARG A 143 16.83 10.27 -0.91
C ARG A 143 17.86 11.39 -1.01
N GLU A 144 17.47 12.53 -1.57
CA GLU A 144 18.29 13.72 -1.75
C GLU A 144 18.32 14.61 -0.49
N ASP A 145 17.84 14.09 0.65
CA ASP A 145 17.74 14.79 1.93
C ASP A 145 17.02 16.14 1.84
N VAL A 146 16.03 16.25 0.93
CA VAL A 146 15.15 17.41 0.86
C VAL A 146 14.36 17.51 2.17
N PRO A 147 14.15 18.73 2.72
CA PRO A 147 13.39 18.89 3.97
C PRO A 147 12.01 18.23 3.93
N PRO A 148 11.57 17.57 5.03
CA PRO A 148 10.31 16.83 5.06
C PRO A 148 9.08 17.70 4.78
N GLU A 149 9.12 18.99 5.12
CA GLU A 149 8.06 19.96 4.81
C GLU A 149 7.90 20.18 3.30
N VAL A 150 8.96 19.96 2.51
CA VAL A 150 8.94 20.11 1.05
C VAL A 150 8.40 18.84 0.40
N TYR A 151 9.02 17.66 0.64
CA TYR A 151 8.52 16.44 -0.02
C TYR A 151 7.20 15.93 0.60
N GLY A 152 6.86 16.34 1.82
CA GLY A 152 5.54 16.11 2.39
C GLY A 152 4.40 16.74 1.58
N LYS A 153 4.65 17.85 0.90
CA LYS A 153 3.69 18.44 -0.06
C LYS A 153 3.47 17.52 -1.27
N THR A 154 4.51 16.85 -1.74
CA THR A 154 4.39 15.88 -2.85
C THR A 154 3.63 14.62 -2.40
N ILE A 155 3.84 14.14 -1.16
CA ILE A 155 3.03 13.07 -0.57
C ILE A 155 1.55 13.48 -0.50
N ALA A 156 1.26 14.70 -0.05
CA ALA A 156 -0.10 15.23 -0.02
C ALA A 156 -0.69 15.36 -1.43
N ALA A 157 0.09 15.78 -2.43
CA ALA A 157 -0.34 15.85 -3.82
C ALA A 157 -0.67 14.47 -4.41
N THR A 158 0.10 13.43 -4.06
CA THR A 158 -0.21 12.03 -4.42
C THR A 158 -1.57 11.62 -3.81
N SER A 159 -1.79 11.94 -2.53
CA SER A 159 -3.07 11.67 -1.87
C SER A 159 -4.20 12.46 -2.52
N ALA A 160 -3.99 13.75 -2.82
CA ALA A 160 -4.98 14.59 -3.48
C ALA A 160 -5.40 14.03 -4.85
N MET A 161 -4.45 13.48 -5.59
CA MET A 161 -4.73 12.79 -6.86
C MET A 161 -5.63 11.56 -6.65
N LEU A 162 -5.32 10.70 -5.68
CA LEU A 162 -6.06 9.47 -5.40
C LEU A 162 -7.49 9.73 -4.91
N TYR A 163 -7.67 10.75 -4.08
CA TYR A 163 -8.95 11.03 -3.42
C TYR A 163 -9.78 12.11 -4.14
N GLY A 164 -9.22 12.76 -5.16
CA GLY A 164 -9.89 13.84 -5.90
C GLY A 164 -10.21 15.05 -5.04
N LYS A 165 -9.45 15.28 -3.98
CA LYS A 165 -9.65 16.36 -3.00
C LYS A 165 -8.30 16.88 -2.49
N SER A 166 -8.23 18.16 -2.23
CA SER A 166 -7.07 18.82 -1.60
C SER A 166 -7.55 19.81 -0.56
N ASP A 167 -7.06 19.67 0.67
CA ASP A 167 -7.33 20.58 1.78
C ASP A 167 -6.15 20.63 2.76
N GLU A 168 -6.25 21.50 3.77
CA GLU A 168 -5.21 21.68 4.77
C GLU A 168 -4.91 20.42 5.58
N LEU A 169 -5.93 19.61 5.91
CA LEU A 169 -5.72 18.35 6.64
C LEU A 169 -4.93 17.34 5.81
N MET A 170 -5.17 17.29 4.49
CA MET A 170 -4.41 16.43 3.59
C MET A 170 -2.96 16.90 3.45
N LEU A 171 -2.74 18.21 3.37
CA LEU A 171 -1.39 18.77 3.36
C LEU A 171 -0.65 18.42 4.65
N GLN A 172 -1.26 18.62 5.80
CA GLN A 172 -0.68 18.28 7.10
C GLN A 172 -0.42 16.79 7.23
N SER A 173 -1.31 15.92 6.71
CA SER A 173 -1.08 14.48 6.69
C SER A 173 0.20 14.11 5.92
N GLY A 174 0.40 14.68 4.74
CA GLY A 174 1.61 14.42 3.94
C GLY A 174 2.88 14.90 4.65
N VAL A 175 2.85 16.06 5.29
CA VAL A 175 3.98 16.61 6.04
C VAL A 175 4.31 15.76 7.27
N GLU A 176 3.29 15.36 8.07
CA GLU A 176 3.49 14.47 9.23
C GLU A 176 4.10 13.14 8.83
N ARG A 177 3.63 12.54 7.74
CA ARG A 177 4.20 11.30 7.22
C ARG A 177 5.64 11.48 6.78
N ALA A 178 5.98 12.59 6.14
CA ALA A 178 7.34 12.96 5.77
C ALA A 178 8.25 13.14 6.99
N GLN A 179 7.74 13.81 8.04
CA GLN A 179 8.48 13.99 9.31
C GLN A 179 8.72 12.66 10.03
N ALA A 180 7.77 11.71 9.99
CA ALA A 180 7.99 10.37 10.51
C ALA A 180 9.14 9.65 9.78
N MET A 181 9.22 9.81 8.45
CA MET A 181 10.32 9.26 7.64
C MET A 181 11.65 9.92 7.98
N ALA A 182 11.68 11.26 8.10
CA ALA A 182 12.89 12.00 8.45
C ALA A 182 13.38 11.62 9.85
N PHE A 183 12.48 11.46 10.82
CA PHE A 183 12.83 10.97 12.15
C PHE A 183 13.50 9.59 12.08
N ARG A 184 12.94 8.64 11.33
CA ARG A 184 13.55 7.32 11.10
C ARG A 184 14.95 7.45 10.48
N ASP A 185 15.14 8.33 9.50
CA ASP A 185 16.42 8.47 8.81
C ASP A 185 17.51 9.08 9.70
N GLN A 186 17.12 9.99 10.61
CA GLN A 186 18.01 10.54 11.62
C GLN A 186 18.50 9.50 12.64
N HIS A 187 17.69 8.48 12.94
CA HIS A 187 17.98 7.42 13.92
C HIS A 187 18.41 6.10 13.25
N ARG A 188 18.72 6.09 11.96
CA ARG A 188 18.98 4.87 11.18
C ARG A 188 20.07 3.94 11.71
N GLY A 189 21.04 4.46 12.48
CA GLY A 189 22.15 3.70 13.05
C GLY A 189 21.79 2.98 14.35
N ASP A 190 20.94 3.60 15.18
CA ASP A 190 20.67 3.17 16.54
C ASP A 190 19.17 3.17 16.87
N ILE A 191 18.31 2.94 15.87
CA ILE A 191 16.86 2.99 16.04
C ILE A 191 16.38 1.95 17.06
N THR A 192 15.67 2.41 18.08
CA THR A 192 15.14 1.61 19.18
C THR A 192 13.66 1.27 18.99
N ASP A 193 13.13 0.37 19.83
CA ASP A 193 11.68 0.11 19.86
C ASP A 193 10.87 1.34 20.29
N ALA A 194 11.43 2.21 21.13
CA ALA A 194 10.81 3.49 21.50
C ALA A 194 10.73 4.45 20.31
N ASP A 195 11.76 4.48 19.45
CA ASP A 195 11.75 5.28 18.22
C ASP A 195 10.70 4.76 17.25
N TRP A 196 10.57 3.44 17.11
CA TRP A 196 9.52 2.83 16.28
C TRP A 196 8.11 3.17 16.81
N SER A 197 7.92 3.20 18.13
CA SER A 197 6.65 3.64 18.74
C SER A 197 6.37 5.12 18.48
N ALA A 198 7.39 5.97 18.49
CA ALA A 198 7.26 7.39 18.14
C ALA A 198 6.91 7.59 16.67
N ILE A 199 7.48 6.79 15.77
CA ILE A 199 7.15 6.77 14.34
C ILE A 199 5.68 6.36 14.14
N GLU A 200 5.23 5.28 14.81
CA GLU A 200 3.85 4.81 14.74
C GLU A 200 2.86 5.88 15.19
N LEU A 201 3.16 6.60 16.27
CA LEU A 201 2.31 7.70 16.73
C LEU A 201 2.20 8.83 15.69
N ARG A 202 3.32 9.22 15.05
CA ARG A 202 3.30 10.23 13.97
C ARG A 202 2.50 9.75 12.77
N LEU A 203 2.63 8.48 12.39
CA LEU A 203 1.84 7.89 11.30
C LEU A 203 0.36 7.85 11.66
N PHE A 204 0.01 7.55 12.92
CA PHE A 204 -1.37 7.63 13.38
C PHE A 204 -1.96 9.04 13.24
N GLU A 205 -1.22 10.08 13.62
CA GLU A 205 -1.62 11.47 13.42
C GLU A 205 -1.78 11.82 11.92
N ALA A 206 -0.84 11.39 11.09
CA ALA A 206 -0.92 11.58 9.65
C ALA A 206 -2.16 10.92 9.05
N TYR A 207 -2.42 9.65 9.36
CA TYR A 207 -3.59 8.92 8.87
C TYR A 207 -4.91 9.45 9.45
N SER A 208 -4.91 9.93 10.70
CA SER A 208 -6.08 10.57 11.31
C SER A 208 -6.46 11.85 10.59
N LYS A 209 -5.49 12.69 10.20
CA LYS A 209 -5.71 13.88 9.39
C LYS A 209 -6.21 13.52 7.99
N LEU A 210 -5.58 12.54 7.33
CA LEU A 210 -6.03 12.05 6.02
C LEU A 210 -7.48 11.54 6.08
N ARG A 211 -7.80 10.71 7.07
CA ARG A 211 -9.14 10.15 7.26
C ARG A 211 -10.20 11.24 7.42
N ARG A 212 -9.93 12.24 8.23
CA ARG A 212 -10.83 13.40 8.40
C ARG A 212 -10.98 14.23 7.13
N SER A 213 -9.92 14.35 6.33
CA SER A 213 -9.99 15.03 5.04
C SER A 213 -10.90 14.25 4.08
N VAL A 214 -10.67 12.97 3.87
CA VAL A 214 -11.33 12.18 2.80
C VAL A 214 -12.71 11.67 3.19
N TYR A 215 -13.01 11.58 4.48
CA TYR A 215 -14.27 11.13 5.05
C TYR A 215 -14.65 12.03 6.24
N PRO A 216 -15.13 13.24 5.97
CA PRO A 216 -15.52 14.15 7.04
C PRO A 216 -16.66 13.54 7.85
N PRO A 217 -16.69 13.77 9.18
CA PRO A 217 -17.84 13.38 9.99
C PRO A 217 -19.09 14.08 9.44
N SER A 218 -20.17 13.32 9.33
CA SER A 218 -21.50 13.81 8.92
C SER A 218 -22.06 14.83 9.88
#